data_dbd5204949c31b6f7135490d8a680e7e
#
_entry.id   dbd5204949c31b6f7135490d8a680e7e
#
_cell.length_a   1.000
_cell.length_b   1.000
_cell.length_c   1.000
_cell.angle_alpha   90.00
_cell.angle_beta   90.00
_cell.angle_gamma   90.00
#
_symmetry.space_group_name_H-M   'P 1'
#
loop_
_entity.id
_entity.type
_entity.pdbx_description
1 polymer ?
#
loop_
_entity_poly.entity_id
_entity_poly.type
_entity_poly.pdbx_seq_one_letter_code
_entity_poly.pdbx_strand_id
1 'polypeptide(L)'
;MDAAIQQKIDNWLNGSFDQATKDDIRKLQQESPTELADAFYRNLEFGTGGLRGLMGVGTNRMNKYTVGMATQGYANYLKASFAGEVSVAVAHDSRNNSRFFAETTANVFAANGIKVYLFESLRPTPELSFAIRHFGCQGGVVCTASHNPKEYNGYKAYWNDGAQLVPPHDKNVIKEVEKIASVDEVKWSGGESLIQLIGAEVDQAYIEMVKGLSVYPDIIREQQDLKIVYTPIHGTGITLVPQVLKQFGFTNVTIVDEQSTPDGNFPTVVYPNPEEKETMGIGLARAKQLDADILLGTDPDADRVGIGVKDNHGEWVLMNGNQTAVLAFNYLLEARRSKGIAQSNDMIITTIVTTGMADALAEGNGVKCYRVLTGFKWIAEMIREKEGKENYVVGGEESFGLMIGDKIRDKDAVSAVALLCEMAAYEKAKGRTLFEKLIELYIQYGFYKEDLISITKKGMDGQQQIAAMMEQYRSQPPVSINGSPVVQLLDYERRKGLNPQTGEEWTIDLPKSNVLQFITEDGSMISARPSGTEPKIKFYFSVKENLSNAGEFDRVNKALDGKIKAIIADMGLE
;
A
#
# COMPACT_ATOMS: atom_id res chain seq x y z
N MET A 1 -37.98 -3.94 -3.94
CA MET A 1 -36.93 -2.91 -3.71
C MET A 1 -37.35 -2.10 -2.49
N ASP A 2 -36.44 -1.79 -1.60
CA ASP A 2 -36.68 -0.94 -0.43
C ASP A 2 -37.10 0.49 -0.86
N ALA A 3 -38.02 1.13 -0.13
CA ALA A 3 -38.54 2.45 -0.45
C ALA A 3 -37.44 3.53 -0.44
N ALA A 4 -36.47 3.44 0.46
CA ALA A 4 -35.35 4.37 0.53
C ALA A 4 -34.40 4.24 -0.67
N ILE A 5 -34.18 3.01 -1.16
CA ILE A 5 -33.41 2.75 -2.38
C ILE A 5 -34.16 3.33 -3.58
N GLN A 6 -35.47 3.07 -3.68
CA GLN A 6 -36.27 3.59 -4.79
C GLN A 6 -36.24 5.12 -4.82
N GLN A 7 -36.34 5.77 -3.67
CA GLN A 7 -36.27 7.24 -3.59
C GLN A 7 -34.94 7.79 -4.13
N LYS A 8 -33.81 7.14 -3.83
CA LYS A 8 -32.51 7.54 -4.37
C LYS A 8 -32.44 7.39 -5.90
N ILE A 9 -32.98 6.29 -6.42
CA ILE A 9 -33.07 6.05 -7.87
C ILE A 9 -33.92 7.13 -8.53
N ASP A 10 -35.10 7.43 -7.99
CA ASP A 10 -36.00 8.45 -8.52
C ASP A 10 -35.36 9.85 -8.49
N ASN A 11 -34.59 10.16 -7.43
CA ASN A 11 -33.83 11.42 -7.33
C ASN A 11 -32.77 11.52 -8.45
N TRP A 12 -32.11 10.42 -8.82
CA TRP A 12 -31.15 10.42 -9.90
C TRP A 12 -31.82 10.51 -11.29
N LEU A 13 -32.94 9.83 -11.50
CA LEU A 13 -33.68 9.89 -12.76
C LEU A 13 -34.30 11.26 -13.03
N ASN A 14 -34.75 11.97 -11.97
CA ASN A 14 -35.43 13.25 -12.07
C ASN A 14 -34.51 14.47 -11.82
N GLY A 15 -33.33 14.25 -11.23
CA GLY A 15 -32.39 15.32 -10.88
C GLY A 15 -31.47 15.74 -12.04
N SER A 16 -30.48 16.57 -11.71
CA SER A 16 -29.54 17.21 -12.65
C SER A 16 -28.39 16.25 -13.06
N PHE A 17 -28.74 15.04 -13.45
CA PHE A 17 -27.81 14.04 -13.97
C PHE A 17 -27.85 14.02 -15.50
N ASP A 18 -26.74 13.66 -16.16
CA ASP A 18 -26.70 13.56 -17.61
C ASP A 18 -27.57 12.42 -18.13
N GLN A 19 -27.91 12.49 -19.42
CA GLN A 19 -28.83 11.55 -20.04
C GLN A 19 -28.26 10.13 -20.07
N ALA A 20 -26.95 9.96 -20.31
CA ALA A 20 -26.30 8.65 -20.32
C ALA A 20 -26.42 7.95 -18.96
N THR A 21 -26.18 8.67 -17.87
CA THR A 21 -26.39 8.18 -16.50
C THR A 21 -27.82 7.71 -16.26
N LYS A 22 -28.81 8.49 -16.72
CA LYS A 22 -30.24 8.12 -16.59
C LYS A 22 -30.59 6.90 -17.41
N ASP A 23 -30.02 6.76 -18.59
CA ASP A 23 -30.25 5.61 -19.48
C ASP A 23 -29.61 4.34 -18.91
N ASP A 24 -28.39 4.44 -18.32
CA ASP A 24 -27.77 3.32 -17.62
C ASP A 24 -28.60 2.84 -16.42
N ILE A 25 -29.17 3.78 -15.65
CA ILE A 25 -30.07 3.42 -14.54
C ILE A 25 -31.29 2.67 -15.06
N ARG A 26 -31.96 3.18 -16.14
CA ARG A 26 -33.12 2.52 -16.75
C ARG A 26 -32.78 1.13 -17.30
N LYS A 27 -31.59 0.99 -17.90
CA LYS A 27 -31.09 -0.29 -18.35
C LYS A 27 -30.93 -1.27 -17.19
N LEU A 28 -30.27 -0.88 -16.10
CA LEU A 28 -30.15 -1.70 -14.89
C LEU A 28 -31.50 -2.06 -14.26
N GLN A 29 -32.50 -1.15 -14.30
CA GLN A 29 -33.87 -1.45 -13.85
C GLN A 29 -34.48 -2.63 -14.59
N GLN A 30 -34.18 -2.77 -15.89
CA GLN A 30 -34.72 -3.84 -16.75
C GLN A 30 -33.89 -5.10 -16.69
N GLU A 31 -32.55 -4.99 -16.73
CA GLU A 31 -31.65 -6.13 -16.92
C GLU A 31 -31.15 -6.73 -15.60
N SER A 32 -30.94 -5.90 -14.55
CA SER A 32 -30.35 -6.35 -13.28
C SER A 32 -30.85 -5.54 -12.07
N PRO A 33 -32.11 -5.73 -11.63
CA PRO A 33 -32.68 -5.00 -10.48
C PRO A 33 -31.91 -5.19 -9.18
N THR A 34 -31.24 -6.32 -9.00
CA THR A 34 -30.40 -6.62 -7.82
C THR A 34 -29.13 -5.76 -7.82
N GLU A 35 -28.48 -5.62 -8.97
CA GLU A 35 -27.31 -4.77 -9.14
C GLU A 35 -27.68 -3.30 -8.97
N LEU A 36 -28.84 -2.87 -9.49
CA LEU A 36 -29.34 -1.53 -9.27
C LEU A 36 -29.58 -1.27 -7.77
N ALA A 37 -30.17 -2.21 -7.05
CA ALA A 37 -30.37 -2.08 -5.61
C ALA A 37 -29.03 -1.94 -4.87
N ASP A 38 -28.04 -2.73 -5.24
CA ASP A 38 -26.67 -2.65 -4.68
C ASP A 38 -25.99 -1.31 -5.01
N ALA A 39 -26.24 -0.75 -6.18
CA ALA A 39 -25.70 0.55 -6.58
C ALA A 39 -26.26 1.73 -5.77
N PHE A 40 -27.43 1.58 -5.13
CA PHE A 40 -28.12 2.68 -4.43
C PHE A 40 -28.41 2.44 -2.93
N TYR A 41 -28.12 1.23 -2.37
CA TYR A 41 -28.51 0.92 -0.98
C TYR A 41 -27.82 1.78 0.06
N ARG A 42 -26.62 2.29 -0.23
CA ARG A 42 -25.87 3.23 0.61
C ARG A 42 -25.17 4.30 -0.24
N ASN A 43 -24.52 5.22 0.40
CA ASN A 43 -23.57 6.11 -0.26
C ASN A 43 -22.18 5.48 -0.22
N LEU A 44 -21.36 5.74 -1.23
CA LEU A 44 -19.95 5.37 -1.22
C LEU A 44 -19.25 6.16 -0.11
N GLU A 45 -18.72 5.46 0.87
CA GLU A 45 -18.09 6.10 2.01
C GLU A 45 -16.73 6.71 1.63
N PHE A 46 -16.54 7.96 2.01
CA PHE A 46 -15.20 8.53 2.04
C PHE A 46 -14.50 7.94 3.27
N GLY A 47 -13.72 6.86 3.04
CA GLY A 47 -12.98 6.18 4.09
C GLY A 47 -11.79 7.02 4.58
N THR A 48 -10.99 6.45 5.48
CA THR A 48 -9.83 7.11 6.10
C THR A 48 -8.69 7.48 5.14
N GLY A 49 -8.93 7.77 3.89
CA GLY A 49 -7.92 8.14 2.91
C GLY A 49 -8.51 8.39 1.53
N GLY A 50 -9.84 8.36 1.39
CA GLY A 50 -10.52 8.61 0.13
C GLY A 50 -11.67 7.65 -0.18
N LEU A 51 -12.06 7.58 -1.45
CA LEU A 51 -13.09 6.68 -1.97
C LEU A 51 -12.47 5.45 -2.61
N ARG A 52 -13.15 4.32 -2.54
CA ARG A 52 -12.85 3.12 -3.34
C ARG A 52 -14.12 2.31 -3.55
N GLY A 53 -14.41 1.92 -4.78
CA GLY A 53 -15.59 1.14 -5.10
C GLY A 53 -15.64 0.66 -6.55
N LEU A 54 -16.65 -0.13 -6.86
CA LEU A 54 -16.98 -0.50 -8.22
C LEU A 54 -17.36 0.76 -9.03
N MET A 55 -16.94 0.81 -10.28
CA MET A 55 -17.37 1.86 -11.21
C MET A 55 -18.81 1.61 -11.68
N GLY A 56 -19.57 2.67 -11.91
CA GLY A 56 -20.93 2.60 -12.44
C GLY A 56 -21.83 3.72 -11.92
N VAL A 57 -23.12 3.65 -12.28
CA VAL A 57 -24.13 4.58 -11.82
C VAL A 57 -24.59 4.24 -10.40
N GLY A 58 -24.90 5.25 -9.62
CA GLY A 58 -25.45 5.10 -8.27
C GLY A 58 -24.60 5.72 -7.18
N THR A 59 -25.20 5.85 -6.00
CA THR A 59 -24.57 6.49 -4.84
C THR A 59 -23.48 5.64 -4.19
N ASN A 60 -23.49 4.31 -4.41
CA ASN A 60 -22.50 3.35 -3.91
C ASN A 60 -21.51 2.92 -5.01
N ARG A 61 -21.21 3.80 -5.95
CA ARG A 61 -20.31 3.54 -7.09
C ARG A 61 -19.34 4.70 -7.30
N MET A 62 -18.18 4.38 -7.86
CA MET A 62 -17.25 5.37 -8.40
C MET A 62 -17.79 5.90 -9.73
N ASN A 63 -18.11 7.18 -9.78
CA ASN A 63 -18.56 7.89 -10.98
C ASN A 63 -18.25 9.39 -10.86
N LYS A 64 -18.54 10.14 -11.94
CA LYS A 64 -18.34 11.59 -11.99
C LYS A 64 -18.93 12.32 -10.78
N TYR A 65 -20.13 11.91 -10.36
CA TYR A 65 -20.88 12.63 -9.33
C TYR A 65 -20.33 12.36 -7.93
N THR A 66 -20.01 11.10 -7.61
CA THR A 66 -19.40 10.75 -6.32
C THR A 66 -18.00 11.35 -6.18
N VAL A 67 -17.20 11.36 -7.27
CA VAL A 67 -15.89 12.04 -7.32
C VAL A 67 -16.05 13.55 -7.18
N GLY A 68 -17.00 14.17 -7.89
CA GLY A 68 -17.25 15.61 -7.83
C GLY A 68 -17.68 16.08 -6.44
N MET A 69 -18.60 15.34 -5.80
CA MET A 69 -19.06 15.66 -4.42
C MET A 69 -17.92 15.52 -3.41
N ALA A 70 -17.12 14.46 -3.52
CA ALA A 70 -15.94 14.27 -2.67
C ALA A 70 -14.92 15.40 -2.85
N THR A 71 -14.67 15.81 -4.10
CA THR A 71 -13.75 16.91 -4.41
C THR A 71 -14.28 18.25 -3.91
N GLN A 72 -15.59 18.51 -4.04
CA GLN A 72 -16.20 19.73 -3.51
C GLN A 72 -16.04 19.82 -1.99
N GLY A 73 -16.32 18.74 -1.26
CA GLY A 73 -16.11 18.69 0.18
C GLY A 73 -14.65 18.90 0.57
N TYR A 74 -13.74 18.27 -0.16
CA TYR A 74 -12.31 18.43 0.08
C TYR A 74 -11.85 19.87 -0.23
N ALA A 75 -12.33 20.48 -1.32
CA ALA A 75 -12.07 21.87 -1.65
C ALA A 75 -12.55 22.84 -0.55
N ASN A 76 -13.76 22.61 0.00
CA ASN A 76 -14.29 23.38 1.11
C ASN A 76 -13.38 23.31 2.34
N TYR A 77 -12.93 22.11 2.69
CA TYR A 77 -12.04 21.89 3.82
C TYR A 77 -10.67 22.55 3.63
N LEU A 78 -10.06 22.42 2.46
CA LEU A 78 -8.76 23.06 2.15
C LEU A 78 -8.87 24.58 2.29
N LYS A 79 -9.90 25.19 1.72
CA LYS A 79 -10.12 26.64 1.81
C LYS A 79 -10.40 27.13 3.23
N ALA A 80 -11.00 26.30 4.07
CA ALA A 80 -11.21 26.61 5.49
C ALA A 80 -9.94 26.42 6.34
N SER A 81 -9.02 25.56 5.89
CA SER A 81 -7.82 25.19 6.65
C SER A 81 -6.61 26.08 6.36
N PHE A 82 -6.56 26.70 5.17
CA PHE A 82 -5.42 27.50 4.73
C PHE A 82 -5.83 28.91 4.34
N ALA A 83 -5.04 29.89 4.77
CA ALA A 83 -5.21 31.28 4.35
C ALA A 83 -4.43 31.54 3.03
N GLY A 84 -4.97 32.41 2.17
CA GLY A 84 -4.33 32.80 0.92
C GLY A 84 -4.62 31.84 -0.24
N GLU A 85 -3.68 31.77 -1.18
CA GLU A 85 -3.80 30.87 -2.32
C GLU A 85 -3.65 29.41 -1.90
N VAL A 86 -4.57 28.58 -2.39
CA VAL A 86 -4.55 27.13 -2.18
C VAL A 86 -4.21 26.47 -3.50
N SER A 87 -3.32 25.49 -3.47
CA SER A 87 -2.96 24.67 -4.62
C SER A 87 -3.03 23.19 -4.29
N VAL A 88 -3.27 22.38 -5.30
CA VAL A 88 -3.30 20.91 -5.20
C VAL A 88 -2.59 20.27 -6.38
N ALA A 89 -2.05 19.06 -6.18
CA ALA A 89 -1.58 18.21 -7.26
C ALA A 89 -2.58 17.09 -7.54
N VAL A 90 -2.74 16.70 -8.81
CA VAL A 90 -3.68 15.64 -9.22
C VAL A 90 -2.99 14.69 -10.20
N ALA A 91 -3.07 13.39 -9.90
CA ALA A 91 -2.53 12.31 -10.73
C ALA A 91 -3.57 11.20 -10.95
N HIS A 92 -3.25 10.28 -11.83
CA HIS A 92 -4.07 9.09 -12.08
C HIS A 92 -3.23 7.90 -12.55
N ASP A 93 -3.75 6.69 -12.34
CA ASP A 93 -3.16 5.46 -12.84
C ASP A 93 -3.67 5.07 -14.25
N SER A 94 -3.38 3.83 -14.67
CA SER A 94 -3.77 3.28 -15.96
C SER A 94 -5.22 2.76 -16.03
N ARG A 95 -5.97 2.74 -14.91
CA ARG A 95 -7.31 2.18 -14.85
C ARG A 95 -8.30 2.90 -15.76
N ASN A 96 -9.30 2.15 -16.21
CA ASN A 96 -10.45 2.72 -16.90
C ASN A 96 -11.04 3.86 -16.05
N ASN A 97 -11.38 4.98 -16.70
CA ASN A 97 -11.90 6.21 -16.08
C ASN A 97 -10.96 6.95 -15.12
N SER A 98 -9.75 6.48 -14.79
CA SER A 98 -8.88 7.21 -13.85
C SER A 98 -8.53 8.61 -14.36
N ARG A 99 -8.21 8.75 -15.65
CA ARG A 99 -7.98 10.05 -16.27
C ARG A 99 -9.22 10.96 -16.20
N PHE A 100 -10.39 10.43 -16.54
CA PHE A 100 -11.65 11.17 -16.49
C PHE A 100 -11.98 11.63 -15.06
N PHE A 101 -11.73 10.80 -14.05
CA PHE A 101 -11.92 11.18 -12.64
C PHE A 101 -10.89 12.23 -12.19
N ALA A 102 -9.64 12.14 -12.66
CA ALA A 102 -8.63 13.16 -12.37
C ALA A 102 -8.98 14.51 -13.01
N GLU A 103 -9.43 14.53 -14.26
CA GLU A 103 -9.91 15.74 -14.94
C GLU A 103 -11.15 16.32 -14.24
N THR A 104 -12.10 15.48 -13.81
CA THR A 104 -13.26 15.90 -13.00
C THR A 104 -12.79 16.55 -11.69
N THR A 105 -11.86 15.92 -10.99
CA THR A 105 -11.26 16.43 -9.75
C THR A 105 -10.58 17.78 -9.98
N ALA A 106 -9.77 17.92 -11.04
CA ALA A 106 -9.09 19.14 -11.38
C ALA A 106 -10.08 20.29 -11.68
N ASN A 107 -11.13 20.01 -12.46
CA ASN A 107 -12.14 20.99 -12.80
C ASN A 107 -12.90 21.50 -11.56
N VAL A 108 -13.30 20.61 -10.64
CA VAL A 108 -13.99 20.98 -9.41
C VAL A 108 -13.10 21.82 -8.49
N PHE A 109 -11.83 21.44 -8.30
CA PHE A 109 -10.89 22.28 -7.55
C PHE A 109 -10.70 23.66 -8.18
N ALA A 110 -10.46 23.72 -9.49
CA ALA A 110 -10.27 24.97 -10.22
C ALA A 110 -11.51 25.88 -10.14
N ALA A 111 -12.71 25.32 -10.31
CA ALA A 111 -13.98 26.04 -10.16
C ALA A 111 -14.22 26.60 -8.74
N ASN A 112 -13.53 26.03 -7.73
CA ASN A 112 -13.52 26.56 -6.36
C ASN A 112 -12.39 27.56 -6.10
N GLY A 113 -11.66 27.99 -7.15
CA GLY A 113 -10.58 28.98 -7.07
C GLY A 113 -9.27 28.40 -6.51
N ILE A 114 -9.08 27.08 -6.61
CA ILE A 114 -7.87 26.37 -6.18
C ILE A 114 -6.98 26.14 -7.40
N LYS A 115 -5.70 26.48 -7.31
CA LYS A 115 -4.73 26.19 -8.37
C LYS A 115 -4.47 24.69 -8.42
N VAL A 116 -4.46 24.11 -9.62
CA VAL A 116 -4.29 22.67 -9.83
C VAL A 116 -3.05 22.39 -10.68
N TYR A 117 -2.16 21.56 -10.17
CA TYR A 117 -1.09 20.93 -10.91
C TYR A 117 -1.56 19.54 -11.34
N LEU A 118 -2.01 19.40 -12.60
CA LEU A 118 -2.54 18.17 -13.16
C LEU A 118 -1.47 17.47 -13.99
N PHE A 119 -1.12 16.23 -13.67
CA PHE A 119 -0.26 15.45 -14.53
C PHE A 119 -0.91 15.24 -15.92
N GLU A 120 -0.16 15.52 -16.98
CA GLU A 120 -0.63 15.44 -18.37
C GLU A 120 -0.99 14.02 -18.82
N SER A 121 -0.41 13.02 -18.16
CA SER A 121 -0.69 11.60 -18.36
C SER A 121 -0.50 10.84 -17.06
N LEU A 122 -0.78 9.53 -17.09
CA LEU A 122 -0.66 8.64 -15.91
C LEU A 122 0.72 8.75 -15.26
N ARG A 123 0.77 8.80 -13.93
CA ARG A 123 1.99 8.82 -13.12
C ARG A 123 1.82 7.99 -11.85
N PRO A 124 2.93 7.47 -11.30
CA PRO A 124 2.95 6.74 -10.03
C PRO A 124 2.38 7.53 -8.85
N THR A 125 1.72 6.83 -7.94
CA THR A 125 1.24 7.41 -6.66
C THR A 125 2.37 8.13 -5.88
N PRO A 126 3.60 7.57 -5.72
CA PRO A 126 4.68 8.28 -5.03
C PRO A 126 5.10 9.60 -5.71
N GLU A 127 4.97 9.71 -7.01
CA GLU A 127 5.27 10.97 -7.70
C GLU A 127 4.23 12.06 -7.39
N LEU A 128 2.97 11.72 -7.14
CA LEU A 128 2.01 12.67 -6.61
C LEU A 128 2.45 13.19 -5.23
N SER A 129 2.86 12.30 -4.32
CA SER A 129 3.37 12.68 -3.00
C SER A 129 4.56 13.64 -3.13
N PHE A 130 5.48 13.34 -4.06
CA PHE A 130 6.59 14.21 -4.39
C PHE A 130 6.12 15.58 -4.92
N ALA A 131 5.20 15.61 -5.89
CA ALA A 131 4.71 16.84 -6.51
C ALA A 131 4.03 17.78 -5.49
N ILE A 132 3.25 17.24 -4.54
CA ILE A 132 2.65 18.02 -3.45
C ILE A 132 3.73 18.79 -2.68
N ARG A 133 4.81 18.11 -2.30
CA ARG A 133 5.91 18.71 -1.56
C ARG A 133 6.78 19.63 -2.43
N HIS A 134 7.02 19.25 -3.68
CA HIS A 134 7.83 19.99 -4.64
C HIS A 134 7.23 21.37 -4.97
N PHE A 135 5.91 21.43 -5.17
CA PHE A 135 5.19 22.67 -5.45
C PHE A 135 4.66 23.39 -4.19
N GLY A 136 4.82 22.79 -2.99
CA GLY A 136 4.27 23.36 -1.75
C GLY A 136 2.75 23.37 -1.73
N CYS A 137 2.10 22.38 -2.35
CA CYS A 137 0.64 22.26 -2.39
C CYS A 137 0.04 22.01 -1.00
N GLN A 138 -1.19 22.45 -0.79
CA GLN A 138 -1.94 22.22 0.44
C GLN A 138 -2.60 20.85 0.48
N GLY A 139 -2.67 20.15 -0.65
CA GLY A 139 -3.18 18.80 -0.74
C GLY A 139 -3.00 18.21 -2.12
N GLY A 140 -3.55 17.03 -2.35
CA GLY A 140 -3.53 16.38 -3.64
C GLY A 140 -4.45 15.18 -3.72
N VAL A 141 -4.61 14.66 -4.93
CA VAL A 141 -5.47 13.50 -5.20
C VAL A 141 -4.83 12.61 -6.26
N VAL A 142 -4.85 11.30 -6.04
CA VAL A 142 -4.61 10.33 -7.11
C VAL A 142 -5.83 9.45 -7.34
N CYS A 143 -6.26 9.37 -8.60
CA CYS A 143 -7.34 8.50 -9.02
C CYS A 143 -6.79 7.11 -9.33
N THR A 144 -6.97 6.17 -8.40
CA THR A 144 -6.48 4.79 -8.47
C THR A 144 -7.22 3.89 -7.49
N ALA A 145 -7.34 2.61 -7.81
CA ALA A 145 -7.72 1.57 -6.86
C ALA A 145 -6.56 0.60 -6.59
N SER A 146 -5.29 1.05 -6.81
CA SER A 146 -4.09 0.25 -6.57
C SER A 146 -4.18 -1.12 -7.30
N HIS A 147 -4.14 -2.22 -6.59
CA HIS A 147 -4.13 -3.58 -7.11
C HIS A 147 -5.52 -4.25 -7.18
N ASN A 148 -6.62 -3.52 -6.96
CA ASN A 148 -7.96 -4.10 -7.08
C ASN A 148 -8.28 -4.53 -8.53
N PRO A 149 -9.26 -5.44 -8.75
CA PRO A 149 -9.73 -5.80 -10.09
C PRO A 149 -10.13 -4.59 -10.96
N LYS A 150 -10.22 -4.82 -12.26
CA LYS A 150 -10.46 -3.78 -13.28
C LYS A 150 -11.77 -3.02 -13.12
N GLU A 151 -12.77 -3.63 -12.47
CA GLU A 151 -14.08 -3.02 -12.21
C GLU A 151 -14.04 -1.91 -11.15
N TYR A 152 -12.96 -1.86 -10.37
CA TYR A 152 -12.79 -0.89 -9.29
C TYR A 152 -12.03 0.36 -9.74
N ASN A 153 -12.38 1.49 -9.13
CA ASN A 153 -11.55 2.68 -9.12
C ASN A 153 -11.60 3.33 -7.74
N GLY A 154 -10.81 4.37 -7.53
CA GLY A 154 -10.71 5.06 -6.26
C GLY A 154 -10.22 6.49 -6.40
N TYR A 155 -10.20 7.16 -5.26
CA TYR A 155 -9.83 8.56 -5.09
C TYR A 155 -9.06 8.65 -3.76
N LYS A 156 -7.72 8.63 -3.81
CA LYS A 156 -6.88 8.80 -2.62
C LYS A 156 -6.60 10.27 -2.39
N ALA A 157 -6.89 10.78 -1.20
CA ALA A 157 -6.68 12.19 -0.82
C ALA A 157 -5.45 12.36 0.07
N TYR A 158 -4.66 13.39 -0.19
CA TYR A 158 -3.36 13.67 0.42
C TYR A 158 -3.31 15.06 1.04
N TRP A 159 -2.59 15.21 2.15
CA TRP A 159 -2.37 16.48 2.82
C TRP A 159 -1.11 17.20 2.34
N ASN A 160 -0.83 18.39 2.90
CA ASN A 160 0.26 19.26 2.49
C ASN A 160 1.68 18.71 2.76
N ASP A 161 1.80 17.67 3.57
CA ASP A 161 3.06 16.96 3.81
C ASP A 161 3.34 15.86 2.76
N GLY A 162 2.42 15.65 1.81
CA GLY A 162 2.51 14.62 0.79
C GLY A 162 2.05 13.23 1.26
N ALA A 163 1.49 13.11 2.46
CA ALA A 163 0.93 11.86 2.98
C ALA A 163 -0.58 11.78 2.78
N GLN A 164 -1.13 10.56 2.74
CA GLN A 164 -2.58 10.37 2.78
C GLN A 164 -3.18 10.96 4.04
N LEU A 165 -4.43 11.43 3.93
CA LEU A 165 -5.15 12.03 5.06
C LEU A 165 -5.20 11.10 6.28
N VAL A 166 -4.89 11.66 7.45
CA VAL A 166 -5.03 11.03 8.77
C VAL A 166 -5.87 11.93 9.67
N PRO A 167 -6.34 11.45 10.85
CA PRO A 167 -7.03 12.32 11.80
C PRO A 167 -6.19 13.55 12.19
N PRO A 168 -6.80 14.75 12.33
CA PRO A 168 -8.23 15.01 12.21
C PRO A 168 -8.71 15.28 10.77
N HIS A 169 -7.79 15.38 9.80
CA HIS A 169 -8.06 15.86 8.44
C HIS A 169 -9.02 14.95 7.67
N ASP A 170 -8.85 13.63 7.75
CA ASP A 170 -9.71 12.64 7.12
C ASP A 170 -11.18 12.81 7.56
N LYS A 171 -11.41 12.88 8.88
CA LYS A 171 -12.76 13.08 9.47
C LYS A 171 -13.37 14.42 9.11
N ASN A 172 -12.55 15.46 9.02
CA ASN A 172 -13.03 16.78 8.68
C ASN A 172 -13.41 16.89 7.21
N VAL A 173 -12.66 16.25 6.30
CA VAL A 173 -13.03 16.13 4.88
C VAL A 173 -14.36 15.37 4.75
N ILE A 174 -14.50 14.23 5.44
CA ILE A 174 -15.76 13.46 5.46
C ILE A 174 -16.95 14.36 5.84
N LYS A 175 -16.83 15.14 6.92
CA LYS A 175 -17.89 16.06 7.35
C LYS A 175 -18.25 17.12 6.29
N GLU A 176 -17.26 17.63 5.55
CA GLU A 176 -17.55 18.59 4.48
C GLU A 176 -18.21 17.90 3.27
N VAL A 177 -17.83 16.65 2.95
CA VAL A 177 -18.50 15.85 1.91
C VAL A 177 -19.95 15.54 2.29
N GLU A 178 -20.21 15.16 3.54
CA GLU A 178 -21.55 14.85 4.06
C GLU A 178 -22.51 16.06 4.05
N LYS A 179 -21.99 17.29 4.08
CA LYS A 179 -22.82 18.51 3.96
C LYS A 179 -23.37 18.74 2.56
N ILE A 180 -22.79 18.11 1.53
CA ILE A 180 -23.20 18.28 0.14
C ILE A 180 -24.41 17.38 -0.11
N ALA A 181 -25.60 17.97 -0.12
CA ALA A 181 -26.86 17.25 -0.24
C ALA A 181 -27.24 16.94 -1.70
N SER A 182 -26.75 17.74 -2.66
CA SER A 182 -27.08 17.64 -4.08
C SER A 182 -25.86 17.82 -4.97
N VAL A 183 -25.84 17.15 -6.11
CA VAL A 183 -24.86 17.36 -7.18
C VAL A 183 -24.89 18.79 -7.75
N ASP A 184 -25.98 19.53 -7.54
CA ASP A 184 -26.13 20.92 -7.94
C ASP A 184 -25.29 21.89 -7.08
N GLU A 185 -24.82 21.45 -5.91
CA GLU A 185 -23.92 22.20 -5.05
C GLU A 185 -22.45 22.07 -5.46
N VAL A 186 -22.14 21.16 -6.38
CA VAL A 186 -20.80 20.98 -6.92
C VAL A 186 -20.52 21.98 -8.02
N LYS A 187 -19.41 22.69 -7.92
CA LYS A 187 -18.93 23.60 -8.96
C LYS A 187 -18.16 22.80 -10.01
N TRP A 188 -18.81 22.49 -11.10
CA TRP A 188 -18.29 21.60 -12.15
C TRP A 188 -17.31 22.25 -13.14
N SER A 189 -17.36 23.58 -13.30
CA SER A 189 -16.58 24.33 -14.27
C SER A 189 -16.42 25.79 -13.87
N GLY A 190 -15.55 26.55 -14.55
CA GLY A 190 -15.38 27.99 -14.34
C GLY A 190 -14.09 28.35 -13.59
N GLY A 191 -13.01 27.66 -13.86
CA GLY A 191 -11.70 27.94 -13.27
C GLY A 191 -10.56 27.31 -14.07
N GLU A 192 -10.78 26.97 -15.32
CA GLU A 192 -9.88 26.18 -16.16
C GLU A 192 -8.49 26.82 -16.31
N SER A 193 -8.39 28.16 -16.23
CA SER A 193 -7.11 28.89 -16.25
C SER A 193 -6.24 28.63 -15.01
N LEU A 194 -6.78 28.04 -13.96
CA LEU A 194 -6.04 27.64 -12.76
C LEU A 194 -5.45 26.22 -12.88
N ILE A 195 -5.75 25.49 -13.95
CA ILE A 195 -5.20 24.15 -14.19
C ILE A 195 -3.91 24.30 -14.99
N GLN A 196 -2.81 23.91 -14.37
CA GLN A 196 -1.49 23.83 -15.00
C GLN A 196 -1.14 22.37 -15.23
N LEU A 197 -0.89 21.99 -16.48
CA LEU A 197 -0.36 20.66 -16.79
C LEU A 197 1.10 20.58 -16.37
N ILE A 198 1.45 19.44 -15.76
CA ILE A 198 2.81 19.10 -15.32
C ILE A 198 3.19 17.72 -15.87
N GLY A 199 4.48 17.43 -15.96
CA GLY A 199 4.96 16.16 -16.53
C GLY A 199 6.48 16.05 -16.45
N ALA A 200 7.17 16.09 -17.59
CA ALA A 200 8.60 15.76 -17.71
C ALA A 200 9.53 16.53 -16.76
N GLU A 201 9.21 17.76 -16.38
CA GLU A 201 9.99 18.54 -15.41
C GLU A 201 9.88 17.97 -13.98
N VAL A 202 8.71 17.43 -13.62
CA VAL A 202 8.51 16.77 -12.33
C VAL A 202 9.16 15.39 -12.35
N ASP A 203 8.98 14.64 -13.46
CA ASP A 203 9.62 13.34 -13.68
C ASP A 203 11.13 13.46 -13.46
N GLN A 204 11.79 14.45 -14.07
CA GLN A 204 13.23 14.66 -13.94
C GLN A 204 13.64 14.99 -12.49
N ALA A 205 12.89 15.88 -11.82
CA ALA A 205 13.18 16.25 -10.43
C ALA A 205 13.00 15.05 -9.49
N TYR A 206 11.97 14.23 -9.73
CA TYR A 206 11.73 13.01 -8.99
C TYR A 206 12.85 11.96 -9.22
N ILE A 207 13.25 11.72 -10.47
CA ILE A 207 14.34 10.79 -10.82
C ILE A 207 15.66 11.22 -10.14
N GLU A 208 15.99 12.51 -10.15
CA GLU A 208 17.19 13.02 -9.46
C GLU A 208 17.11 12.80 -7.93
N MET A 209 15.93 12.98 -7.35
CA MET A 209 15.71 12.67 -5.93
C MET A 209 15.93 11.18 -5.66
N VAL A 210 15.37 10.28 -6.47
CA VAL A 210 15.55 8.82 -6.34
C VAL A 210 17.02 8.44 -6.50
N LYS A 211 17.71 9.03 -7.47
CA LYS A 211 19.14 8.81 -7.69
C LYS A 211 19.98 9.17 -6.47
N GLY A 212 19.59 10.21 -5.75
CA GLY A 212 20.24 10.61 -4.49
C GLY A 212 20.08 9.58 -3.35
N LEU A 213 19.20 8.60 -3.49
CA LEU A 213 19.03 7.51 -2.50
C LEU A 213 20.03 6.36 -2.69
N SER A 214 20.73 6.29 -3.84
CA SER A 214 21.75 5.27 -4.09
C SER A 214 22.86 5.32 -3.04
N VAL A 215 23.19 4.17 -2.48
CA VAL A 215 24.19 4.06 -1.41
C VAL A 215 25.55 3.66 -1.95
N TYR A 216 25.60 2.77 -2.94
CA TYR A 216 26.83 2.27 -3.55
C TYR A 216 26.82 2.42 -5.08
N PRO A 217 26.83 3.66 -5.62
CA PRO A 217 26.78 3.87 -7.07
C PRO A 217 27.96 3.27 -7.83
N ASP A 218 29.11 3.04 -7.18
CA ASP A 218 30.26 2.39 -7.80
C ASP A 218 29.98 0.92 -8.08
N ILE A 219 29.30 0.21 -7.19
CA ILE A 219 28.88 -1.17 -7.39
C ILE A 219 27.96 -1.30 -8.60
N ILE A 220 27.07 -0.33 -8.80
CA ILE A 220 26.20 -0.35 -9.98
C ILE A 220 27.04 -0.26 -11.25
N ARG A 221 28.08 0.58 -11.29
CA ARG A 221 28.99 0.67 -12.45
C ARG A 221 29.77 -0.61 -12.69
N GLU A 222 30.21 -1.29 -11.64
CA GLU A 222 30.91 -2.57 -11.72
C GLU A 222 30.00 -3.72 -12.19
N GLN A 223 28.71 -3.66 -11.85
CA GLN A 223 27.69 -4.67 -12.16
C GLN A 223 26.60 -4.12 -13.11
N GLN A 224 26.96 -3.19 -14.00
CA GLN A 224 26.00 -2.53 -14.91
C GLN A 224 25.26 -3.50 -15.85
N ASP A 225 25.81 -4.70 -16.06
CA ASP A 225 25.28 -5.79 -16.85
C ASP A 225 24.34 -6.72 -16.07
N LEU A 226 24.04 -6.41 -14.80
CA LEU A 226 23.04 -7.14 -14.01
C LEU A 226 21.79 -7.37 -14.84
N LYS A 227 21.41 -8.64 -15.01
CA LYS A 227 20.26 -9.03 -15.82
C LYS A 227 18.96 -8.79 -15.04
N ILE A 228 18.28 -7.72 -15.36
CA ILE A 228 17.04 -7.28 -14.69
C ILE A 228 15.85 -7.57 -15.61
N VAL A 229 14.83 -8.26 -15.09
CA VAL A 229 13.52 -8.37 -15.73
C VAL A 229 12.53 -7.54 -14.92
N TYR A 230 11.80 -6.65 -15.61
CA TYR A 230 10.83 -5.76 -14.98
C TYR A 230 9.47 -5.86 -15.66
N THR A 231 8.41 -5.94 -14.86
CA THR A 231 7.03 -5.81 -15.32
C THR A 231 6.29 -4.68 -14.58
N PRO A 232 5.70 -3.72 -15.30
CA PRO A 232 4.83 -2.70 -14.73
C PRO A 232 3.40 -3.20 -14.47
N ILE A 233 3.08 -4.43 -14.81
CA ILE A 233 1.73 -5.04 -14.69
C ILE A 233 0.66 -4.09 -15.26
N HIS A 234 0.84 -3.64 -16.51
CA HIS A 234 -0.02 -2.66 -17.20
C HIS A 234 -0.20 -1.31 -16.48
N GLY A 235 0.68 -0.97 -15.55
CA GLY A 235 0.56 0.18 -14.66
C GLY A 235 1.47 1.36 -14.99
N THR A 236 1.49 2.30 -14.08
CA THR A 236 2.22 3.58 -14.19
C THR A 236 3.73 3.44 -14.05
N GLY A 237 4.22 2.34 -13.47
CA GLY A 237 5.65 2.13 -13.27
C GLY A 237 6.47 2.19 -14.57
N ILE A 238 5.85 1.92 -15.73
CA ILE A 238 6.50 2.00 -17.04
C ILE A 238 7.01 3.43 -17.35
N THR A 239 6.40 4.45 -16.77
CA THR A 239 6.77 5.85 -17.05
C THR A 239 8.11 6.23 -16.44
N LEU A 240 8.43 5.71 -15.25
CA LEU A 240 9.59 6.15 -14.49
C LEU A 240 10.63 5.04 -14.23
N VAL A 241 10.22 3.81 -13.95
CA VAL A 241 11.15 2.74 -13.57
C VAL A 241 12.25 2.51 -14.61
N PRO A 242 11.96 2.38 -15.91
CA PRO A 242 13.01 2.21 -16.91
C PRO A 242 13.99 3.39 -16.97
N GLN A 243 13.47 4.60 -16.77
CA GLN A 243 14.29 5.80 -16.76
C GLN A 243 15.21 5.86 -15.52
N VAL A 244 14.67 5.52 -14.34
CA VAL A 244 15.43 5.46 -13.09
C VAL A 244 16.53 4.41 -13.20
N LEU A 245 16.23 3.19 -13.63
CA LEU A 245 17.23 2.13 -13.79
C LEU A 245 18.36 2.55 -14.77
N LYS A 246 18.01 3.20 -15.88
CA LYS A 246 18.97 3.76 -16.81
C LYS A 246 19.83 4.85 -16.18
N GLN A 247 19.23 5.76 -15.40
CA GLN A 247 19.94 6.85 -14.71
C GLN A 247 20.85 6.32 -13.58
N PHE A 248 20.52 5.18 -12.98
CA PHE A 248 21.40 4.47 -12.05
C PHE A 248 22.61 3.86 -12.77
N GLY A 249 22.49 3.53 -14.05
CA GLY A 249 23.57 2.96 -14.87
C GLY A 249 23.38 1.50 -15.24
N PHE A 250 22.23 0.89 -14.96
CA PHE A 250 21.93 -0.47 -15.43
C PHE A 250 21.67 -0.49 -16.93
N THR A 251 22.36 -1.39 -17.64
CA THR A 251 22.32 -1.48 -19.12
C THR A 251 21.57 -2.71 -19.62
N ASN A 252 21.32 -3.71 -18.76
CA ASN A 252 20.70 -4.97 -19.13
C ASN A 252 19.32 -5.13 -18.46
N VAL A 253 18.38 -4.29 -18.88
CA VAL A 253 17.01 -4.27 -18.37
C VAL A 253 16.07 -4.77 -19.47
N THR A 254 15.37 -5.86 -19.21
CA THR A 254 14.32 -6.41 -20.07
C THR A 254 12.95 -6.10 -19.46
N ILE A 255 12.13 -5.36 -20.18
CA ILE A 255 10.73 -5.11 -19.81
C ILE A 255 9.89 -6.24 -20.37
N VAL A 256 8.92 -6.74 -19.60
CA VAL A 256 7.95 -7.77 -20.04
C VAL A 256 6.97 -7.13 -21.01
N ASP A 257 7.13 -7.40 -22.30
CA ASP A 257 6.39 -6.75 -23.38
C ASP A 257 4.86 -6.92 -23.24
N GLU A 258 4.43 -8.11 -22.84
CA GLU A 258 3.02 -8.48 -22.67
C GLU A 258 2.29 -7.65 -21.60
N GLN A 259 3.06 -7.06 -20.66
CA GLN A 259 2.54 -6.27 -19.54
C GLN A 259 3.05 -4.82 -19.56
N SER A 260 3.79 -4.40 -20.60
CA SER A 260 4.45 -3.09 -20.68
C SER A 260 3.50 -1.94 -21.01
N THR A 261 2.44 -2.22 -21.77
CA THR A 261 1.46 -1.20 -22.17
C THR A 261 0.47 -0.96 -21.04
N PRO A 262 0.31 0.30 -20.57
CA PRO A 262 -0.73 0.66 -19.61
C PRO A 262 -2.12 0.33 -20.16
N ASP A 263 -2.88 -0.48 -19.43
CA ASP A 263 -4.24 -0.90 -19.84
C ASP A 263 -5.10 -1.15 -18.60
N GLY A 264 -6.20 -0.39 -18.48
CA GLY A 264 -7.13 -0.49 -17.36
C GLY A 264 -7.94 -1.79 -17.33
N ASN A 265 -7.88 -2.60 -18.38
CA ASN A 265 -8.52 -3.94 -18.41
C ASN A 265 -7.61 -5.04 -17.85
N PHE A 266 -6.31 -4.76 -17.64
CA PHE A 266 -5.32 -5.72 -17.14
C PHE A 266 -5.38 -7.09 -17.84
N PRO A 267 -5.22 -7.15 -19.18
CA PRO A 267 -5.61 -8.31 -20.00
C PRO A 267 -4.84 -9.60 -19.65
N THR A 268 -3.72 -9.53 -18.97
CA THR A 268 -2.90 -10.69 -18.62
C THR A 268 -3.12 -11.18 -17.19
N VAL A 269 -3.90 -10.47 -16.36
CA VAL A 269 -4.07 -10.78 -14.94
C VAL A 269 -5.48 -10.47 -14.45
N VAL A 270 -5.97 -11.23 -13.48
CA VAL A 270 -7.25 -10.95 -12.80
C VAL A 270 -7.08 -9.89 -11.72
N TYR A 271 -6.03 -10.05 -10.91
CA TYR A 271 -5.63 -9.11 -9.87
C TYR A 271 -4.25 -8.53 -10.23
N PRO A 272 -4.13 -7.25 -10.55
CA PRO A 272 -2.84 -6.63 -10.89
C PRO A 272 -2.01 -6.36 -9.62
N ASN A 273 -1.73 -7.40 -8.87
CA ASN A 273 -1.06 -7.36 -7.58
C ASN A 273 0.23 -8.20 -7.60
N PRO A 274 1.41 -7.62 -7.39
CA PRO A 274 2.67 -8.37 -7.39
C PRO A 274 2.80 -9.39 -6.24
N GLU A 275 1.87 -9.41 -5.27
CA GLU A 275 1.75 -10.47 -4.27
C GLU A 275 1.26 -11.79 -4.88
N GLU A 276 0.51 -11.72 -6.00
CA GLU A 276 -0.09 -12.88 -6.65
C GLU A 276 0.92 -13.56 -7.57
N LYS A 277 1.14 -14.86 -7.37
CA LYS A 277 2.09 -15.65 -8.18
C LYS A 277 1.74 -15.65 -9.66
N GLU A 278 0.45 -15.72 -9.97
CA GLU A 278 -0.08 -15.69 -11.35
C GLU A 278 0.29 -14.38 -12.04
N THR A 279 0.23 -13.27 -11.33
CA THR A 279 0.54 -11.93 -11.85
C THR A 279 2.01 -11.80 -12.24
N MET A 280 2.90 -12.37 -11.44
CA MET A 280 4.33 -12.41 -11.69
C MET A 280 4.76 -13.51 -12.67
N GLY A 281 3.85 -14.40 -13.08
CA GLY A 281 4.13 -15.62 -13.84
C GLY A 281 4.81 -15.38 -15.21
N ILE A 282 4.35 -14.38 -15.98
CA ILE A 282 4.94 -14.02 -17.28
C ILE A 282 6.37 -13.50 -17.07
N GLY A 283 6.55 -12.58 -16.12
CA GLY A 283 7.86 -12.06 -15.75
C GLY A 283 8.81 -13.17 -15.29
N LEU A 284 8.31 -14.11 -14.48
CA LEU A 284 9.09 -15.26 -14.00
C LEU A 284 9.53 -16.19 -15.13
N ALA A 285 8.65 -16.45 -16.09
CA ALA A 285 8.99 -17.23 -17.28
C ALA A 285 10.09 -16.52 -18.11
N ARG A 286 9.98 -15.20 -18.29
CA ARG A 286 10.99 -14.38 -18.98
C ARG A 286 12.32 -14.37 -18.22
N ALA A 287 12.30 -14.26 -16.90
CA ALA A 287 13.49 -14.28 -16.05
C ALA A 287 14.23 -15.62 -16.15
N LYS A 288 13.50 -16.74 -16.15
CA LYS A 288 14.06 -18.08 -16.37
C LYS A 288 14.69 -18.22 -17.76
N GLN A 289 14.00 -17.74 -18.80
CA GLN A 289 14.49 -17.82 -20.20
C GLN A 289 15.80 -17.05 -20.39
N LEU A 290 15.95 -15.90 -19.75
CA LEU A 290 17.12 -15.02 -19.88
C LEU A 290 18.22 -15.37 -18.87
N ASP A 291 17.99 -16.33 -18.01
CA ASP A 291 18.85 -16.58 -16.85
C ASP A 291 19.15 -15.28 -16.09
N ALA A 292 18.09 -14.57 -15.73
CA ALA A 292 18.19 -13.27 -15.10
C ALA A 292 18.71 -13.37 -13.66
N ASP A 293 19.17 -12.23 -13.11
CA ASP A 293 19.63 -12.11 -11.73
C ASP A 293 18.48 -11.73 -10.79
N ILE A 294 17.54 -10.90 -11.28
CA ILE A 294 16.39 -10.42 -10.50
C ILE A 294 15.19 -10.17 -11.41
N LEU A 295 14.00 -10.48 -10.90
CA LEU A 295 12.69 -10.11 -11.44
C LEU A 295 12.04 -9.09 -10.50
N LEU A 296 11.46 -8.04 -11.07
CA LEU A 296 10.68 -7.04 -10.33
C LEU A 296 9.32 -6.81 -11.02
N GLY A 297 8.29 -6.58 -10.19
CA GLY A 297 6.95 -6.22 -10.67
C GLY A 297 6.34 -5.14 -9.79
N THR A 298 5.70 -4.13 -10.41
CA THR A 298 5.00 -3.06 -9.68
C THR A 298 3.51 -3.11 -9.97
N ASP A 299 2.69 -2.78 -8.97
CA ASP A 299 1.24 -2.67 -9.15
C ASP A 299 0.84 -1.44 -9.99
N PRO A 300 -0.44 -1.29 -10.40
CA PRO A 300 -0.83 -0.26 -11.37
C PRO A 300 -0.49 1.18 -11.00
N ASP A 301 -0.51 1.55 -9.75
CA ASP A 301 -0.12 2.89 -9.29
C ASP A 301 1.32 2.96 -8.74
N ALA A 302 2.08 1.87 -8.92
CA ALA A 302 3.50 1.74 -8.62
C ALA A 302 3.87 2.17 -7.19
N ASP A 303 3.03 1.82 -6.22
CA ASP A 303 3.31 2.00 -4.80
C ASP A 303 3.79 0.70 -4.11
N ARG A 304 3.69 -0.47 -4.79
CA ARG A 304 4.16 -1.78 -4.32
C ARG A 304 5.11 -2.43 -5.31
N VAL A 305 6.07 -3.19 -4.78
CA VAL A 305 7.05 -3.94 -5.58
C VAL A 305 7.15 -5.39 -5.11
N GLY A 306 6.91 -6.32 -6.03
CA GLY A 306 7.22 -7.75 -5.86
C GLY A 306 8.56 -8.09 -6.48
N ILE A 307 9.31 -9.01 -5.88
CA ILE A 307 10.60 -9.45 -6.40
C ILE A 307 10.68 -10.98 -6.51
N GLY A 308 11.38 -11.43 -7.54
CA GLY A 308 11.80 -12.82 -7.72
C GLY A 308 13.31 -12.91 -7.80
N VAL A 309 13.88 -13.91 -7.14
CA VAL A 309 15.32 -14.18 -7.10
C VAL A 309 15.56 -15.69 -7.13
N LYS A 310 16.81 -16.09 -7.36
CA LYS A 310 17.22 -17.50 -7.21
C LYS A 310 17.48 -17.79 -5.73
N ASP A 311 16.95 -18.91 -5.24
CA ASP A 311 17.20 -19.41 -3.90
C ASP A 311 18.59 -20.07 -3.78
N ASN A 312 18.87 -20.70 -2.63
CA ASN A 312 20.13 -21.41 -2.36
C ASN A 312 20.32 -22.70 -3.16
N HIS A 313 19.34 -23.13 -3.94
CA HIS A 313 19.40 -24.25 -4.89
C HIS A 313 19.44 -23.78 -6.35
N GLY A 314 19.39 -22.47 -6.59
CA GLY A 314 19.33 -21.88 -7.93
C GLY A 314 17.93 -21.86 -8.54
N GLU A 315 16.90 -22.23 -7.76
CA GLU A 315 15.51 -22.19 -8.21
C GLU A 315 14.86 -20.82 -7.96
N TRP A 316 14.00 -20.42 -8.87
CA TRP A 316 13.32 -19.13 -8.75
C TRP A 316 12.25 -19.14 -7.66
N VAL A 317 12.33 -18.19 -6.74
CA VAL A 317 11.34 -17.93 -5.70
C VAL A 317 10.87 -16.48 -5.73
N LEU A 318 9.58 -16.27 -5.47
CA LEU A 318 9.03 -14.94 -5.23
C LEU A 318 9.16 -14.66 -3.72
N MET A 319 9.82 -13.56 -3.38
CA MET A 319 9.98 -13.14 -1.99
C MET A 319 8.73 -12.42 -1.51
N ASN A 320 8.34 -12.64 -0.27
CA ASN A 320 7.23 -11.88 0.32
C ASN A 320 7.67 -10.48 0.80
N GLY A 321 6.69 -9.64 1.16
CA GLY A 321 6.95 -8.26 1.59
C GLY A 321 7.79 -8.18 2.86
N ASN A 322 7.64 -9.12 3.81
CA ASN A 322 8.46 -9.17 5.02
C ASN A 322 9.93 -9.40 4.69
N GLN A 323 10.22 -10.38 3.83
CA GLN A 323 11.58 -10.71 3.39
C GLN A 323 12.23 -9.54 2.65
N THR A 324 11.46 -8.91 1.75
CA THR A 324 11.93 -7.74 0.99
C THR A 324 12.23 -6.56 1.91
N ALA A 325 11.36 -6.31 2.90
CA ALA A 325 11.53 -5.22 3.86
C ALA A 325 12.79 -5.39 4.72
N VAL A 326 13.01 -6.58 5.31
CA VAL A 326 14.19 -6.80 6.17
C VAL A 326 15.51 -6.74 5.40
N LEU A 327 15.53 -7.18 4.15
CA LEU A 327 16.70 -7.01 3.27
C LEU A 327 17.01 -5.52 3.04
N ALA A 328 15.99 -4.72 2.69
CA ALA A 328 16.15 -3.28 2.49
C ALA A 328 16.58 -2.56 3.77
N PHE A 329 15.98 -2.90 4.92
CA PHE A 329 16.36 -2.33 6.22
C PHE A 329 17.81 -2.63 6.55
N ASN A 330 18.20 -3.90 6.46
CA ASN A 330 19.57 -4.31 6.73
C ASN A 330 20.57 -3.61 5.81
N TYR A 331 20.29 -3.60 4.51
CA TYR A 331 21.17 -2.99 3.51
C TYR A 331 21.46 -1.52 3.81
N LEU A 332 20.41 -0.74 4.08
CA LEU A 332 20.55 0.68 4.35
C LEU A 332 21.24 0.95 5.69
N LEU A 333 20.94 0.19 6.75
CA LEU A 333 21.57 0.34 8.04
C LEU A 333 23.06 -0.07 8.02
N GLU A 334 23.39 -1.20 7.37
CA GLU A 334 24.78 -1.61 7.17
C GLU A 334 25.58 -0.58 6.35
N ALA A 335 24.98 -0.05 5.29
CA ALA A 335 25.61 0.95 4.44
C ALA A 335 25.88 2.25 5.19
N ARG A 336 24.91 2.73 5.97
CA ARG A 336 25.08 3.94 6.80
C ARG A 336 26.21 3.78 7.83
N ARG A 337 26.27 2.60 8.46
CA ARG A 337 27.32 2.28 9.42
C ARG A 337 28.70 2.20 8.74
N SER A 338 28.82 1.48 7.62
CA SER A 338 30.08 1.33 6.90
C SER A 338 30.64 2.63 6.34
N LYS A 339 29.76 3.57 5.99
CA LYS A 339 30.12 4.92 5.53
C LYS A 339 30.32 5.94 6.65
N GLY A 340 30.13 5.57 7.90
CA GLY A 340 30.26 6.47 9.04
C GLY A 340 29.21 7.59 9.08
N ILE A 341 28.04 7.38 8.44
CA ILE A 341 26.92 8.34 8.41
C ILE A 341 25.73 7.89 9.27
N ALA A 342 25.85 6.75 9.96
CA ALA A 342 24.86 6.30 10.93
C ALA A 342 24.80 7.27 12.11
N GLN A 343 23.59 7.59 12.56
CA GLN A 343 23.33 8.51 13.65
C GLN A 343 22.60 7.79 14.80
N SER A 344 22.81 8.23 16.03
CA SER A 344 22.19 7.64 17.22
C SER A 344 20.66 7.79 17.26
N ASN A 345 20.11 8.71 16.46
CA ASN A 345 18.69 8.96 16.29
C ASN A 345 18.13 8.43 14.97
N ASP A 346 18.87 7.55 14.27
CA ASP A 346 18.32 6.85 13.12
C ASP A 346 17.14 5.97 13.56
N MET A 347 16.09 5.91 12.74
CA MET A 347 14.92 5.09 12.98
C MET A 347 14.46 4.37 11.71
N ILE A 348 13.88 3.20 11.91
CA ILE A 348 13.07 2.49 10.93
C ILE A 348 11.63 2.41 11.40
N ILE A 349 10.68 2.33 10.48
CA ILE A 349 9.25 2.27 10.81
C ILE A 349 8.58 1.13 10.05
N THR A 350 7.78 0.33 10.75
CA THR A 350 7.02 -0.76 10.16
C THR A 350 5.66 -0.92 10.84
N THR A 351 4.84 -1.88 10.39
CA THR A 351 3.51 -2.06 10.97
C THR A 351 3.50 -3.11 12.08
N ILE A 352 2.42 -3.09 12.87
CA ILE A 352 2.19 -4.06 13.95
C ILE A 352 2.07 -5.52 13.46
N VAL A 353 1.80 -5.75 12.16
CA VAL A 353 1.67 -7.10 11.57
C VAL A 353 2.85 -7.49 10.68
N THR A 354 3.84 -6.60 10.51
CA THR A 354 5.08 -6.91 9.80
C THR A 354 6.00 -7.74 10.69
N THR A 355 6.88 -8.52 10.09
CA THR A 355 7.77 -9.46 10.78
C THR A 355 8.46 -8.89 12.03
N GLY A 356 8.56 -9.71 13.09
CA GLY A 356 9.33 -9.40 14.30
C GLY A 356 10.84 -9.27 14.07
N MET A 357 11.34 -9.77 12.93
CA MET A 357 12.73 -9.62 12.54
C MET A 357 13.18 -8.16 12.39
N ALA A 358 12.24 -7.25 12.09
CA ALA A 358 12.53 -5.82 12.01
C ALA A 358 13.02 -5.25 13.35
N ASP A 359 12.45 -5.69 14.48
CA ASP A 359 12.90 -5.26 15.81
C ASP A 359 14.28 -5.82 16.14
N ALA A 360 14.50 -7.12 15.88
CA ALA A 360 15.79 -7.78 16.13
C ALA A 360 16.91 -7.12 15.29
N LEU A 361 16.61 -6.76 14.04
CA LEU A 361 17.53 -6.07 13.16
C LEU A 361 17.84 -4.64 13.64
N ALA A 362 16.81 -3.91 14.08
CA ALA A 362 16.98 -2.57 14.62
C ALA A 362 17.83 -2.58 15.90
N GLU A 363 17.54 -3.49 16.84
CA GLU A 363 18.31 -3.69 18.07
C GLU A 363 19.77 -4.02 17.76
N GLY A 364 20.03 -4.97 16.85
CA GLY A 364 21.38 -5.35 16.45
C GLY A 364 22.17 -4.24 15.75
N ASN A 365 21.49 -3.21 15.22
CA ASN A 365 22.11 -2.03 14.62
C ASN A 365 22.08 -0.79 15.52
N GLY A 366 21.52 -0.87 16.73
CA GLY A 366 21.42 0.24 17.68
C GLY A 366 20.51 1.38 17.22
N VAL A 367 19.48 1.08 16.39
CA VAL A 367 18.49 2.03 15.90
C VAL A 367 17.12 1.73 16.50
N LYS A 368 16.21 2.70 16.46
CA LYS A 368 14.82 2.48 16.90
C LYS A 368 13.99 1.88 15.80
N CYS A 369 13.16 0.88 16.16
CA CYS A 369 12.07 0.39 15.33
C CYS A 369 10.74 0.90 15.88
N TYR A 370 10.03 1.72 15.12
CA TYR A 370 8.67 2.14 15.47
C TYR A 370 7.66 1.23 14.80
N ARG A 371 6.69 0.74 15.59
CA ARG A 371 5.56 -0.03 15.08
C ARG A 371 4.30 0.81 15.07
N VAL A 372 3.69 0.92 13.89
CA VAL A 372 2.46 1.68 13.68
C VAL A 372 1.32 0.77 13.22
N LEU A 373 0.09 1.26 13.18
CA LEU A 373 -1.03 0.53 12.60
C LEU A 373 -0.78 0.23 11.12
N THR A 374 -1.46 -0.80 10.58
CA THR A 374 -1.44 -1.12 9.15
C THR A 374 -1.93 0.03 8.28
N GLY A 375 -1.19 0.31 7.23
CA GLY A 375 -1.45 1.40 6.30
C GLY A 375 -0.35 2.45 6.34
N PHE A 376 0.25 2.70 5.19
CA PHE A 376 1.45 3.52 5.05
C PHE A 376 1.29 4.96 5.55
N LYS A 377 0.06 5.46 5.60
CA LYS A 377 -0.27 6.76 6.19
C LYS A 377 0.16 6.89 7.65
N TRP A 378 0.21 5.79 8.41
CA TRP A 378 0.67 5.79 9.79
C TRP A 378 2.20 5.82 9.89
N ILE A 379 2.89 5.24 8.90
CA ILE A 379 4.35 5.41 8.76
C ILE A 379 4.65 6.88 8.48
N ALA A 380 3.94 7.49 7.53
CA ALA A 380 4.11 8.90 7.19
C ALA A 380 3.76 9.84 8.37
N GLU A 381 2.71 9.52 9.14
CA GLU A 381 2.35 10.24 10.37
C GLU A 381 3.48 10.19 11.40
N MET A 382 4.04 9.02 11.66
CA MET A 382 5.16 8.86 12.59
C MET A 382 6.39 9.65 12.11
N ILE A 383 6.69 9.66 10.81
CA ILE A 383 7.78 10.48 10.26
C ILE A 383 7.52 11.97 10.55
N ARG A 384 6.29 12.46 10.33
CA ARG A 384 5.91 13.85 10.61
C ARG A 384 6.07 14.19 12.09
N GLU A 385 5.66 13.33 13.00
CA GLU A 385 5.80 13.53 14.45
C GLU A 385 7.27 13.59 14.91
N LYS A 386 8.14 12.87 14.22
CA LYS A 386 9.56 12.76 14.53
C LYS A 386 10.44 13.73 13.73
N GLU A 387 9.88 14.45 12.78
CA GLU A 387 10.61 15.38 11.91
C GLU A 387 11.44 16.39 12.74
N GLY A 388 12.72 16.53 12.39
CA GLY A 388 13.66 17.37 13.12
C GLY A 388 14.16 16.83 14.47
N LYS A 389 13.69 15.66 14.91
CA LYS A 389 14.10 15.00 16.17
C LYS A 389 14.81 13.67 15.91
N GLU A 390 14.28 12.87 15.03
CA GLU A 390 14.81 11.57 14.64
C GLU A 390 14.97 11.50 13.14
N ASN A 391 15.88 10.65 12.68
CA ASN A 391 16.27 10.55 11.29
C ASN A 391 15.66 9.27 10.69
N TYR A 392 14.63 9.42 9.89
CA TYR A 392 14.01 8.29 9.20
C TYR A 392 14.92 7.76 8.09
N VAL A 393 15.20 6.46 8.13
CA VAL A 393 16.05 5.76 7.15
C VAL A 393 15.20 5.05 6.12
N VAL A 394 14.31 4.18 6.56
CA VAL A 394 13.48 3.33 5.71
C VAL A 394 12.26 2.82 6.50
N GLY A 395 11.19 2.55 5.79
CA GLY A 395 10.02 1.86 6.33
C GLY A 395 9.40 0.93 5.30
N GLY A 396 8.66 -0.03 5.79
CA GLY A 396 8.02 -1.02 4.93
C GLY A 396 6.88 -1.75 5.60
N GLU A 397 6.04 -2.33 4.76
CA GLU A 397 4.91 -3.16 5.15
C GLU A 397 5.05 -4.57 4.58
N GLU A 398 4.47 -5.54 5.26
CA GLU A 398 4.36 -6.92 4.80
C GLU A 398 3.66 -7.03 3.44
N SER A 399 2.86 -6.01 3.09
CA SER A 399 2.09 -5.91 1.85
C SER A 399 2.87 -5.26 0.70
N PHE A 400 4.19 -5.52 0.60
CA PHE A 400 5.06 -5.13 -0.51
C PHE A 400 5.30 -3.61 -0.67
N GLY A 401 4.96 -2.82 0.33
CA GLY A 401 5.23 -1.38 0.36
C GLY A 401 6.58 -1.08 0.99
N LEU A 402 7.40 -0.28 0.32
CA LEU A 402 8.66 0.26 0.83
C LEU A 402 8.71 1.77 0.61
N MET A 403 9.41 2.48 1.48
CA MET A 403 9.76 3.89 1.31
C MET A 403 11.16 4.16 1.86
N ILE A 404 12.02 4.70 1.03
CA ILE A 404 13.42 5.00 1.34
C ILE A 404 13.60 6.51 1.50
N GLY A 405 14.11 6.93 2.65
CA GLY A 405 14.26 8.37 2.95
C GLY A 405 12.90 9.06 3.12
N ASP A 406 12.92 10.37 3.38
CA ASP A 406 11.75 11.13 3.84
C ASP A 406 11.22 12.17 2.83
N LYS A 407 11.69 12.13 1.57
CA LYS A 407 11.28 13.09 0.54
C LYS A 407 9.87 12.84 0.01
N ILE A 408 9.41 11.61 0.14
CA ILE A 408 8.08 11.12 -0.21
C ILE A 408 7.38 10.69 1.09
N ARG A 409 6.06 10.63 1.10
CA ARG A 409 5.26 10.27 2.29
C ARG A 409 4.22 9.18 1.98
N ASP A 410 4.47 8.39 0.96
CA ASP A 410 3.74 7.15 0.67
C ASP A 410 4.73 6.10 0.16
N LYS A 411 4.27 4.86 0.03
CA LYS A 411 5.03 3.77 -0.57
C LYS A 411 5.55 4.17 -1.94
N ASP A 412 6.78 3.80 -2.23
CA ASP A 412 7.45 4.17 -3.47
C ASP A 412 8.11 2.96 -4.12
N ALA A 413 7.39 2.33 -5.04
CA ALA A 413 7.93 1.19 -5.77
C ALA A 413 9.01 1.60 -6.77
N VAL A 414 9.05 2.85 -7.23
CA VAL A 414 10.05 3.32 -8.21
C VAL A 414 11.43 3.38 -7.54
N SER A 415 11.53 4.02 -6.38
CA SER A 415 12.79 4.04 -5.61
C SER A 415 13.13 2.66 -5.05
N ALA A 416 12.13 1.87 -4.66
CA ALA A 416 12.33 0.52 -4.16
C ALA A 416 12.92 -0.40 -5.25
N VAL A 417 12.44 -0.34 -6.50
CA VAL A 417 13.02 -1.09 -7.64
C VAL A 417 14.49 -0.73 -7.82
N ALA A 418 14.83 0.56 -7.81
CA ALA A 418 16.20 1.00 -7.97
C ALA A 418 17.12 0.48 -6.84
N LEU A 419 16.65 0.60 -5.59
CA LEU A 419 17.39 0.10 -4.43
C LEU A 419 17.57 -1.43 -4.48
N LEU A 420 16.52 -2.18 -4.81
CA LEU A 420 16.57 -3.64 -4.91
C LEU A 420 17.52 -4.11 -6.01
N CYS A 421 17.61 -3.40 -7.13
CA CYS A 421 18.62 -3.67 -8.16
C CYS A 421 20.05 -3.35 -7.67
N GLU A 422 20.25 -2.25 -6.94
CA GLU A 422 21.54 -1.93 -6.30
C GLU A 422 21.94 -3.00 -5.29
N MET A 423 21.00 -3.45 -4.46
CA MET A 423 21.21 -4.55 -3.50
C MET A 423 21.60 -5.85 -4.22
N ALA A 424 20.90 -6.19 -5.30
CA ALA A 424 21.23 -7.38 -6.11
C ALA A 424 22.64 -7.28 -6.73
N ALA A 425 23.01 -6.10 -7.25
CA ALA A 425 24.35 -5.83 -7.76
C ALA A 425 25.42 -5.96 -6.66
N TYR A 426 25.13 -5.43 -5.47
CA TYR A 426 26.04 -5.50 -4.33
C TYR A 426 26.28 -6.94 -3.84
N GLU A 427 25.22 -7.75 -3.77
CA GLU A 427 25.36 -9.15 -3.37
C GLU A 427 26.01 -10.00 -4.50
N LYS A 428 25.68 -9.74 -5.77
CA LYS A 428 26.32 -10.38 -6.93
C LYS A 428 27.84 -10.11 -6.97
N ALA A 429 28.28 -8.91 -6.66
CA ALA A 429 29.70 -8.57 -6.54
C ALA A 429 30.42 -9.39 -5.45
N LYS A 430 29.69 -9.89 -4.45
CA LYS A 430 30.17 -10.80 -3.41
C LYS A 430 29.99 -12.28 -3.75
N GLY A 431 29.48 -12.60 -4.94
CA GLY A 431 29.26 -13.97 -5.42
C GLY A 431 28.05 -14.66 -4.80
N ARG A 432 27.02 -13.92 -4.38
CA ARG A 432 25.80 -14.46 -3.76
C ARG A 432 24.52 -13.78 -4.24
N THR A 433 23.38 -14.39 -3.97
CA THR A 433 22.05 -13.85 -4.27
C THR A 433 21.48 -13.06 -3.07
N LEU A 434 20.38 -12.31 -3.31
CA LEU A 434 19.62 -11.69 -2.22
C LEU A 434 19.01 -12.74 -1.28
N PHE A 435 18.66 -13.92 -1.78
CA PHE A 435 18.11 -14.99 -0.96
C PHE A 435 19.17 -15.59 -0.01
N GLU A 436 20.40 -15.77 -0.50
CA GLU A 436 21.52 -16.19 0.35
C GLU A 436 21.87 -15.14 1.41
N LYS A 437 21.78 -13.84 1.08
CA LYS A 437 21.87 -12.76 2.09
C LYS A 437 20.75 -12.85 3.11
N LEU A 438 19.52 -13.17 2.71
CA LEU A 438 18.40 -13.37 3.65
C LEU A 438 18.68 -14.52 4.62
N ILE A 439 19.23 -15.65 4.14
CA ILE A 439 19.63 -16.78 5.01
C ILE A 439 20.69 -16.32 6.03
N GLU A 440 21.67 -15.52 5.62
CA GLU A 440 22.67 -14.94 6.53
C GLU A 440 22.01 -14.09 7.63
N LEU A 441 21.01 -13.28 7.25
CA LEU A 441 20.25 -12.48 8.22
C LEU A 441 19.43 -13.35 9.17
N TYR A 442 18.85 -14.45 8.71
CA TYR A 442 18.16 -15.43 9.54
C TYR A 442 19.10 -16.11 10.56
N ILE A 443 20.34 -16.38 10.18
CA ILE A 443 21.36 -16.89 11.11
C ILE A 443 21.70 -15.85 12.17
N GLN A 444 21.79 -14.59 11.78
CA GLN A 444 22.19 -13.50 12.66
C GLN A 444 21.09 -13.04 13.63
N TYR A 445 19.84 -12.96 13.16
CA TYR A 445 18.73 -12.32 13.88
C TYR A 445 17.61 -13.29 14.26
N GLY A 446 17.69 -14.57 13.85
CA GLY A 446 16.65 -15.57 13.98
C GLY A 446 15.84 -15.75 12.70
N PHE A 447 15.41 -16.98 12.45
CA PHE A 447 14.58 -17.30 11.30
C PHE A 447 13.11 -17.01 11.61
N TYR A 448 12.63 -15.88 11.13
CA TYR A 448 11.22 -15.51 11.17
C TYR A 448 10.54 -15.97 9.88
N LYS A 449 9.36 -16.57 10.01
CA LYS A 449 8.52 -16.98 8.89
C LYS A 449 7.10 -16.52 9.12
N GLU A 450 6.55 -15.90 8.08
CA GLU A 450 5.21 -15.33 8.11
C GLU A 450 4.32 -16.02 7.08
N ASP A 451 3.01 -16.04 7.39
CA ASP A 451 1.94 -16.47 6.50
C ASP A 451 0.68 -15.65 6.73
N LEU A 452 -0.24 -15.67 5.78
CA LEU A 452 -1.47 -14.90 5.79
C LEU A 452 -2.65 -15.75 5.32
N ILE A 453 -3.67 -15.84 6.15
CA ILE A 453 -4.97 -16.38 5.76
C ILE A 453 -5.97 -15.26 5.62
N SER A 454 -6.79 -15.34 4.58
CA SER A 454 -7.86 -14.40 4.30
C SER A 454 -9.20 -15.14 4.20
N ILE A 455 -10.08 -14.92 5.18
CA ILE A 455 -11.39 -15.56 5.23
C ILE A 455 -12.44 -14.54 4.77
N THR A 456 -13.15 -14.87 3.69
CA THR A 456 -14.26 -14.06 3.17
C THR A 456 -15.58 -14.75 3.50
N LYS A 457 -16.50 -14.03 4.14
CA LYS A 457 -17.86 -14.49 4.41
C LYS A 457 -18.82 -13.75 3.47
N LYS A 458 -19.67 -14.47 2.75
CA LYS A 458 -20.57 -13.85 1.74
C LYS A 458 -21.82 -13.24 2.38
N GLY A 459 -22.27 -12.09 1.83
CA GLY A 459 -23.54 -11.44 2.17
C GLY A 459 -23.54 -10.57 3.45
N MET A 460 -24.70 -10.02 3.79
CA MET A 460 -24.87 -9.16 4.99
C MET A 460 -24.56 -9.90 6.29
N ASP A 461 -24.88 -11.18 6.36
CA ASP A 461 -24.55 -12.03 7.51
C ASP A 461 -23.05 -12.24 7.69
N GLY A 462 -22.26 -12.09 6.62
CA GLY A 462 -20.80 -12.22 6.66
C GLY A 462 -20.12 -11.19 7.55
N GLN A 463 -20.55 -9.92 7.50
CA GLN A 463 -20.02 -8.88 8.38
C GLN A 463 -20.35 -9.15 9.86
N GLN A 464 -21.58 -9.63 10.13
CA GLN A 464 -21.99 -9.99 11.49
C GLN A 464 -21.21 -11.19 12.03
N GLN A 465 -20.95 -12.21 11.19
CA GLN A 465 -20.13 -13.37 11.55
C GLN A 465 -18.69 -12.96 11.90
N ILE A 466 -18.09 -12.06 11.13
CA ILE A 466 -16.76 -11.54 11.41
C ILE A 466 -16.73 -10.71 12.69
N ALA A 467 -17.72 -9.86 12.92
CA ALA A 467 -17.85 -9.10 14.15
C ALA A 467 -18.02 -10.02 15.38
N ALA A 468 -18.85 -11.06 15.25
CA ALA A 468 -19.02 -12.07 16.30
C ALA A 468 -17.73 -12.85 16.59
N MET A 469 -16.95 -13.21 15.57
CA MET A 469 -15.65 -13.85 15.72
C MET A 469 -14.66 -12.96 16.49
N MET A 470 -14.58 -11.69 16.15
CA MET A 470 -13.73 -10.73 16.86
C MET A 470 -14.16 -10.55 18.32
N GLU A 471 -15.46 -10.50 18.59
CA GLU A 471 -15.97 -10.39 19.96
C GLU A 471 -15.76 -11.68 20.76
N GLN A 472 -15.84 -12.84 20.14
CA GLN A 472 -15.48 -14.11 20.77
C GLN A 472 -14.00 -14.12 21.19
N TYR A 473 -13.08 -13.71 20.33
CA TYR A 473 -11.66 -13.61 20.68
C TYR A 473 -11.39 -12.57 21.79
N ARG A 474 -12.21 -11.52 21.91
CA ARG A 474 -12.11 -10.53 22.99
C ARG A 474 -12.64 -11.00 24.31
N SER A 475 -13.78 -11.72 24.29
CA SER A 475 -14.46 -12.18 25.51
C SER A 475 -13.88 -13.49 26.04
N GLN A 476 -13.38 -14.35 25.16
CA GLN A 476 -12.80 -15.65 25.46
C GLN A 476 -11.48 -15.84 24.71
N PRO A 477 -10.44 -15.04 25.04
CA PRO A 477 -9.16 -15.14 24.35
C PRO A 477 -8.52 -16.51 24.60
N PRO A 478 -7.78 -17.07 23.61
CA PRO A 478 -7.02 -18.29 23.81
C PRO A 478 -5.97 -18.08 24.91
N VAL A 479 -5.88 -19.00 25.85
CA VAL A 479 -4.87 -19.00 26.92
C VAL A 479 -3.56 -19.63 26.46
N SER A 480 -3.63 -20.46 25.42
CA SER A 480 -2.48 -21.06 24.71
C SER A 480 -2.81 -21.23 23.24
N ILE A 481 -1.80 -21.24 22.39
CA ILE A 481 -1.92 -21.49 20.95
C ILE A 481 -0.84 -22.50 20.58
N ASN A 482 -1.23 -23.60 19.93
CA ASN A 482 -0.35 -24.72 19.58
C ASN A 482 0.51 -25.19 20.80
N GLY A 483 -0.12 -25.26 21.97
CA GLY A 483 0.52 -25.68 23.21
C GLY A 483 1.46 -24.65 23.87
N SER A 484 1.69 -23.48 23.27
CA SER A 484 2.48 -22.41 23.86
C SER A 484 1.57 -21.39 24.55
N PRO A 485 1.81 -21.03 25.84
CA PRO A 485 1.01 -20.05 26.57
C PRO A 485 0.97 -18.68 25.87
N VAL A 486 -0.20 -18.04 25.82
CA VAL A 486 -0.32 -16.64 25.38
C VAL A 486 0.17 -15.75 26.52
N VAL A 487 1.23 -14.99 26.28
CA VAL A 487 1.85 -14.08 27.25
C VAL A 487 1.50 -12.62 27.02
N GLN A 488 1.02 -12.25 25.81
CA GLN A 488 0.49 -10.92 25.52
C GLN A 488 -0.76 -11.03 24.65
N LEU A 489 -1.83 -10.37 25.09
CA LEU A 489 -3.03 -10.09 24.34
C LEU A 489 -3.11 -8.57 24.11
N LEU A 490 -3.07 -8.14 22.85
CA LEU A 490 -3.13 -6.72 22.49
C LEU A 490 -4.46 -6.45 21.76
N ASP A 491 -5.35 -5.67 22.41
CA ASP A 491 -6.60 -5.19 21.82
C ASP A 491 -6.46 -3.71 21.44
N TYR A 492 -6.21 -3.45 20.17
CA TYR A 492 -6.02 -2.09 19.67
C TYR A 492 -7.33 -1.28 19.62
N GLU A 493 -8.50 -1.94 19.54
CA GLU A 493 -9.80 -1.24 19.62
C GLU A 493 -10.03 -0.67 21.02
N ARG A 494 -9.66 -1.45 22.05
CA ARG A 494 -9.75 -1.03 23.45
C ARG A 494 -8.50 -0.30 23.93
N ARG A 495 -7.45 -0.26 23.14
CA ARG A 495 -6.12 0.28 23.47
C ARG A 495 -5.53 -0.35 24.74
N LYS A 496 -5.72 -1.65 24.89
CA LYS A 496 -5.36 -2.40 26.10
C LYS A 496 -4.48 -3.59 25.76
N GLY A 497 -3.34 -3.67 26.42
CA GLY A 497 -2.51 -4.85 26.49
C GLY A 497 -2.77 -5.60 27.81
N LEU A 498 -2.71 -6.93 27.78
CA LEU A 498 -2.87 -7.83 28.92
C LEU A 498 -1.89 -8.97 28.82
N ASN A 499 -1.24 -9.32 29.91
CA ASN A 499 -0.57 -10.61 30.06
C ASN A 499 -1.56 -11.59 30.72
N PRO A 500 -2.13 -12.58 30.00
CA PRO A 500 -3.12 -13.49 30.56
C PRO A 500 -2.58 -14.40 31.66
N GLN A 501 -1.26 -14.60 31.76
CA GLN A 501 -0.62 -15.47 32.75
C GLN A 501 -0.44 -14.76 34.10
N THR A 502 -0.13 -13.44 34.08
CA THR A 502 0.15 -12.65 35.28
C THR A 502 -0.99 -11.73 35.68
N GLY A 503 -1.91 -11.41 34.74
CA GLY A 503 -2.96 -10.41 34.90
C GLY A 503 -2.47 -8.95 34.76
N GLU A 504 -1.22 -8.74 34.39
CA GLU A 504 -0.66 -7.40 34.16
C GLU A 504 -1.32 -6.74 32.96
N GLU A 505 -1.71 -5.47 33.11
CA GLU A 505 -2.36 -4.67 32.10
C GLU A 505 -1.56 -3.40 31.77
N TRP A 506 -1.59 -2.97 30.50
CA TRP A 506 -0.99 -1.70 30.08
C TRP A 506 -1.81 -1.03 28.97
N THR A 507 -1.56 0.26 28.77
CA THR A 507 -2.19 1.02 27.69
C THR A 507 -1.36 0.91 26.41
N ILE A 508 -2.02 0.66 25.27
CA ILE A 508 -1.41 0.72 23.95
C ILE A 508 -1.47 2.16 23.45
N ASP A 509 -0.31 2.77 23.21
CA ASP A 509 -0.21 4.16 22.72
C ASP A 509 -0.23 4.23 21.20
N LEU A 510 -1.32 3.70 20.60
CA LEU A 510 -1.62 3.80 19.17
C LEU A 510 -3.10 4.20 19.02
N PRO A 511 -3.48 4.76 17.87
CA PRO A 511 -4.88 5.04 17.56
C PRO A 511 -5.74 3.77 17.65
N LYS A 512 -7.05 3.94 17.88
CA LYS A 512 -7.97 2.82 17.87
C LYS A 512 -8.02 2.13 16.51
N SER A 513 -7.94 0.81 16.53
CA SER A 513 -8.06 -0.04 15.34
C SER A 513 -8.64 -1.40 15.72
N ASN A 514 -9.55 -1.91 14.89
CA ASN A 514 -10.14 -3.24 15.14
C ASN A 514 -9.15 -4.36 14.81
N VAL A 515 -8.11 -4.48 15.63
CA VAL A 515 -7.06 -5.50 15.54
C VAL A 515 -6.89 -6.15 16.89
N LEU A 516 -6.69 -7.47 16.89
CA LEU A 516 -6.25 -8.26 18.04
C LEU A 516 -4.93 -8.94 17.70
N GLN A 517 -4.00 -8.97 18.67
CA GLN A 517 -2.78 -9.76 18.54
C GLN A 517 -2.61 -10.67 19.77
N PHE A 518 -2.19 -11.88 19.50
CA PHE A 518 -1.82 -12.89 20.48
C PHE A 518 -0.34 -13.19 20.31
N ILE A 519 0.45 -13.00 21.36
CA ILE A 519 1.88 -13.31 21.37
C ILE A 519 2.09 -14.43 22.38
N THR A 520 2.66 -15.53 21.94
CA THR A 520 2.93 -16.70 22.76
C THR A 520 4.33 -16.67 23.36
N GLU A 521 4.56 -17.48 24.39
CA GLU A 521 5.84 -17.59 25.09
C GLU A 521 7.00 -17.99 24.16
N ASP A 522 6.73 -18.84 23.16
CA ASP A 522 7.71 -19.22 22.12
C ASP A 522 7.96 -18.15 21.07
N GLY A 523 7.33 -16.97 21.22
CA GLY A 523 7.47 -15.80 20.36
C GLY A 523 6.68 -15.86 19.05
N SER A 524 5.72 -16.80 18.90
CA SER A 524 4.77 -16.77 17.79
C SER A 524 3.81 -15.60 17.97
N MET A 525 3.47 -14.91 16.88
CA MET A 525 2.52 -13.79 16.87
C MET A 525 1.40 -14.08 15.89
N ILE A 526 0.16 -13.98 16.35
CA ILE A 526 -1.03 -14.13 15.53
C ILE A 526 -1.85 -12.84 15.61
N SER A 527 -2.15 -12.24 14.47
CA SER A 527 -2.92 -10.99 14.41
C SER A 527 -4.20 -11.17 13.61
N ALA A 528 -5.35 -10.86 14.20
CA ALA A 528 -6.66 -10.88 13.56
C ALA A 528 -7.09 -9.47 13.21
N ARG A 529 -7.39 -9.21 11.93
CA ARG A 529 -7.79 -7.90 11.41
C ARG A 529 -8.92 -8.02 10.41
N PRO A 530 -10.15 -7.60 10.75
CA PRO A 530 -11.24 -7.51 9.79
C PRO A 530 -11.03 -6.35 8.80
N SER A 531 -11.56 -6.51 7.59
CA SER A 531 -11.66 -5.41 6.63
C SER A 531 -12.73 -4.41 7.07
N GLY A 532 -12.45 -3.11 6.90
CA GLY A 532 -13.43 -2.06 7.15
C GLY A 532 -14.52 -1.94 6.08
N THR A 533 -14.27 -2.46 4.87
CA THR A 533 -15.13 -2.25 3.69
C THR A 533 -15.74 -3.52 3.12
N GLU A 534 -15.17 -4.68 3.41
CA GLU A 534 -15.56 -5.98 2.85
C GLU A 534 -15.84 -6.98 3.98
N PRO A 535 -16.72 -7.98 3.79
CA PRO A 535 -16.95 -9.06 4.75
C PRO A 535 -15.79 -10.06 4.75
N LYS A 536 -14.62 -9.60 5.14
CA LYS A 536 -13.34 -10.30 5.07
C LYS A 536 -12.54 -10.06 6.35
N ILE A 537 -11.89 -11.10 6.85
CA ILE A 537 -10.93 -11.00 7.96
C ILE A 537 -9.60 -11.61 7.55
N LYS A 538 -8.51 -10.96 7.90
CA LYS A 538 -7.15 -11.43 7.68
C LYS A 538 -6.55 -11.90 9.00
N PHE A 539 -5.89 -13.06 8.97
CA PHE A 539 -5.07 -13.57 10.06
C PHE A 539 -3.61 -13.60 9.60
N TYR A 540 -2.77 -12.83 10.26
CA TYR A 540 -1.33 -12.79 10.04
C TYR A 540 -0.66 -13.68 11.06
N PHE A 541 0.24 -14.55 10.61
CA PHE A 541 1.03 -15.45 11.44
C PHE A 541 2.49 -15.10 11.30
N SER A 542 3.21 -14.98 12.40
CA SER A 542 4.66 -14.87 12.42
C SER A 542 5.18 -15.86 13.46
N VAL A 543 6.03 -16.77 13.02
CA VAL A 543 6.69 -17.77 13.86
C VAL A 543 8.19 -17.60 13.75
N LYS A 544 8.94 -18.04 14.77
CA LYS A 544 10.40 -17.96 14.73
C LYS A 544 11.04 -19.23 15.26
N GLU A 545 12.28 -19.45 14.79
CA GLU A 545 13.16 -20.53 15.22
C GLU A 545 14.62 -20.06 15.09
N ASN A 546 15.52 -20.72 15.78
CA ASN A 546 16.93 -20.46 15.60
C ASN A 546 17.47 -21.20 14.36
N LEU A 547 18.25 -20.50 13.53
CA LEU A 547 18.96 -21.06 12.41
C LEU A 547 20.47 -20.98 12.69
N SER A 548 21.10 -22.11 12.95
CA SER A 548 22.51 -22.15 13.35
C SER A 548 23.50 -21.99 12.19
N ASN A 549 23.11 -22.45 10.98
CA ASN A 549 23.91 -22.35 9.76
C ASN A 549 23.03 -22.55 8.52
N ALA A 550 23.55 -22.15 7.34
CA ALA A 550 22.81 -22.21 6.08
C ALA A 550 22.40 -23.63 5.66
N GLY A 551 23.18 -24.66 6.02
CA GLY A 551 22.85 -26.06 5.67
C GLY A 551 21.60 -26.60 6.37
N GLU A 552 21.15 -25.95 7.44
CA GLU A 552 19.92 -26.31 8.15
C GLU A 552 18.68 -25.57 7.65
N PHE A 553 18.84 -24.65 6.69
CA PHE A 553 17.75 -23.77 6.23
C PHE A 553 16.50 -24.56 5.84
N ASP A 554 16.61 -25.56 4.96
CA ASP A 554 15.45 -26.32 4.46
C ASP A 554 14.73 -27.06 5.57
N ARG A 555 15.48 -27.65 6.53
CA ARG A 555 14.92 -28.36 7.66
C ARG A 555 14.11 -27.41 8.57
N VAL A 556 14.72 -26.26 8.91
CA VAL A 556 14.08 -25.26 9.77
C VAL A 556 12.90 -24.60 9.06
N ASN A 557 13.03 -24.29 7.77
CA ASN A 557 11.96 -23.74 6.95
C ASN A 557 10.72 -24.66 6.95
N LYS A 558 10.93 -25.97 6.74
CA LYS A 558 9.86 -26.97 6.80
C LYS A 558 9.24 -27.10 8.19
N ALA A 559 10.04 -27.00 9.25
CA ALA A 559 9.54 -27.03 10.62
C ALA A 559 8.63 -25.82 10.92
N LEU A 560 9.03 -24.63 10.46
CA LEU A 560 8.22 -23.41 10.59
C LEU A 560 6.90 -23.48 9.79
N ASP A 561 6.91 -24.08 8.58
CA ASP A 561 5.68 -24.38 7.83
C ASP A 561 4.75 -25.30 8.61
N GLY A 562 5.29 -26.34 9.24
CA GLY A 562 4.54 -27.24 10.10
C GLY A 562 3.95 -26.53 11.32
N LYS A 563 4.72 -25.63 11.93
CA LYS A 563 4.28 -24.83 13.09
C LYS A 563 3.13 -23.87 12.72
N ILE A 564 3.22 -23.17 11.60
CA ILE A 564 2.13 -22.30 11.12
C ILE A 564 0.85 -23.12 10.87
N LYS A 565 0.95 -24.26 10.17
CA LYS A 565 -0.20 -25.14 9.92
C LYS A 565 -0.84 -25.64 11.23
N ALA A 566 -0.03 -26.00 12.20
CA ALA A 566 -0.53 -26.44 13.51
C ALA A 566 -1.27 -25.31 14.26
N ILE A 567 -0.74 -24.07 14.19
CA ILE A 567 -1.42 -22.89 14.76
C ILE A 567 -2.76 -22.63 14.05
N ILE A 568 -2.80 -22.72 12.73
CA ILE A 568 -4.03 -22.53 11.93
C ILE A 568 -5.10 -23.54 12.34
N ALA A 569 -4.72 -24.82 12.46
CA ALA A 569 -5.61 -25.90 12.86
C ALA A 569 -6.10 -25.72 14.31
N ASP A 570 -5.21 -25.39 15.25
CA ASP A 570 -5.54 -25.16 16.67
C ASP A 570 -6.51 -23.98 16.85
N MET A 571 -6.42 -22.95 15.99
CA MET A 571 -7.34 -21.81 15.99
C MET A 571 -8.63 -22.05 15.19
N GLY A 572 -8.80 -23.21 14.54
CA GLY A 572 -9.98 -23.53 13.73
C GLY A 572 -10.16 -22.63 12.49
N LEU A 573 -9.06 -22.26 11.85
CA LEU A 573 -9.03 -21.34 10.69
C LEU A 573 -8.82 -22.06 9.35
N GLU A 574 -9.00 -23.40 9.30
CA GLU A 574 -8.88 -24.23 8.10
C GLU A 574 -10.00 -23.98 7.06
#